data_1df06fef1f672425cca07dd8cb7d8ed2
#
_entry.id   1df06fef1f672425cca07dd8cb7d8ed2
#
_cell.length_a   1.000
_cell.length_b   1.000
_cell.length_c   1.000
_cell.angle_alpha   90.00
_cell.angle_beta   90.00
_cell.angle_gamma   90.00
#
_symmetry.space_group_name_H-M   'P 1'
#
loop_
_entity.id
_entity.type
_entity.pdbx_description
1 polymer ?
#
loop_
_entity_poly.entity_id
_entity_poly.type
_entity_poly.pdbx_seq_one_letter_code
_entity_poly.pdbx_strand_id
1 'polypeptide(L)'
;MRTTSGVHFKPEEPKDYFGATEGPVPVQPVYGASADWDPFTAQSSDAGSRSASHHHHHHRSHAVLITIICVVVALLAAAGVSGYLFYQSAKTVAADAGSLVAETSTFSKSLAGGDTAALSSSAEKISALSKEMTEETSSPLWSVAENLPQVGSDIAKVRTLVSVASDLSANVVTPAAQNLAGVSMGTVFSNGKIDIATLQTLCNTITQIQPAIAASAARVDALGTPQLEQLKEPLAKAKTTLDSLNEAATGLAKVAPSLPAMLGADGTRSYLVIAQNNSEIRSTGGFPGSRMLMTIDNGQIELESFEAVGAHFPAGTIPLTDEEYAVVNDLMQTGATFAPGDVNAVPSFPRAAQLMEWCWEEEGNDEVDGVIAIDPVFLQSLLALTGGVTTSDGTVVDGTNAAQILLNETYYLPPDEQDPFFSEVAGLAVKKIMGSLGSVSMTDLASTLTAGTEQGRFLLYMDDPAEEATVTDLGADGEVNQDAANPVTGFYIYDKTGSKLDWYLDMRSSVSAPVQNADGTKSYNVTVTLHNTTTLEQMEDELPSYITGLTPEVHHYSMITSYLAMAPAGGTISNFQVSADEVNAEGEATLYGNDVWAGFVNIYPSNTATFTYTVTVPAGTQTDLAVWTTPTGRSFE
;
A
#
# COMPACT_ATOMS: atom_id res chain seq x y z
N MET A 1 53.44 12.52 11.30
CA MET A 1 52.96 13.50 10.32
C MET A 1 52.81 12.77 9.00
N ARG A 2 51.66 12.22 8.72
CA ARG A 2 51.21 11.79 7.40
C ARG A 2 49.79 12.34 7.28
N THR A 3 49.61 13.23 6.35
CA THR A 3 48.38 13.90 6.01
C THR A 3 47.48 12.88 5.28
N THR A 4 46.33 12.55 5.87
CA THR A 4 45.25 11.82 5.23
C THR A 4 44.52 12.80 4.31
N SER A 5 44.62 12.59 3.00
CA SER A 5 43.78 13.28 2.01
C SER A 5 42.38 12.72 2.07
N GLY A 6 41.42 13.50 2.51
CA GLY A 6 40.02 13.17 2.39
C GLY A 6 39.61 13.08 0.91
N VAL A 7 39.01 12.00 0.53
CA VAL A 7 38.38 11.84 -0.77
C VAL A 7 37.04 12.59 -0.69
N HIS A 8 36.99 13.78 -1.28
CA HIS A 8 35.72 14.47 -1.51
C HIS A 8 35.03 13.77 -2.68
N PHE A 9 33.95 13.06 -2.40
CA PHE A 9 32.97 12.70 -3.42
C PHE A 9 32.39 13.99 -4.00
N LYS A 10 32.78 14.35 -5.21
CA LYS A 10 32.03 15.26 -6.07
C LYS A 10 31.02 14.38 -6.78
N PRO A 11 29.70 14.66 -6.71
CA PRO A 11 28.76 14.03 -7.61
C PRO A 11 29.18 14.41 -9.03
N GLU A 12 29.59 13.46 -9.85
CA GLU A 12 29.57 13.64 -11.29
C GLU A 12 28.10 13.72 -11.70
N GLU A 13 27.78 14.69 -12.53
CA GLU A 13 26.44 14.78 -13.13
C GLU A 13 26.15 13.43 -13.81
N PRO A 14 24.92 12.86 -13.64
CA PRO A 14 24.57 11.61 -14.28
C PRO A 14 24.79 11.76 -15.78
N LYS A 15 25.66 10.95 -16.33
CA LYS A 15 25.76 10.80 -17.79
C LYS A 15 24.45 10.20 -18.24
N ASP A 16 23.70 10.94 -19.06
CA ASP A 16 22.51 10.46 -19.76
C ASP A 16 22.89 9.26 -20.64
N TYR A 17 22.72 8.04 -20.11
CA TYR A 17 22.94 6.81 -20.83
C TYR A 17 21.69 6.30 -21.56
N PHE A 18 20.56 6.96 -21.43
CA PHE A 18 19.32 6.55 -22.08
C PHE A 18 18.70 7.68 -22.86
N GLY A 19 18.76 7.55 -24.18
CA GLY A 19 18.02 8.41 -25.09
C GLY A 19 16.51 8.20 -24.89
N ALA A 20 15.83 9.29 -24.58
CA ALA A 20 14.39 9.32 -24.38
C ALA A 20 13.64 8.79 -25.63
N THR A 21 12.85 7.74 -25.44
CA THR A 21 11.71 7.44 -26.30
C THR A 21 10.48 7.39 -25.41
N GLU A 22 9.60 8.36 -25.60
CA GLU A 22 8.33 8.44 -24.90
C GLU A 22 7.44 7.23 -25.22
N GLY A 23 7.11 6.44 -24.21
CA GLY A 23 6.09 5.40 -24.26
C GLY A 23 5.36 5.35 -22.91
N PRO A 24 4.09 4.92 -22.86
CA PRO A 24 3.31 4.99 -21.64
C PRO A 24 3.84 4.02 -20.57
N VAL A 25 3.94 4.52 -19.36
CA VAL A 25 4.36 3.80 -18.15
C VAL A 25 3.43 2.60 -17.88
N PRO A 26 3.93 1.39 -17.72
CA PRO A 26 3.11 0.26 -17.27
C PRO A 26 2.80 0.40 -15.77
N VAL A 27 1.53 0.40 -15.46
CA VAL A 27 1.03 0.35 -14.08
C VAL A 27 1.20 -1.07 -13.56
N GLN A 28 1.86 -1.24 -12.42
CA GLN A 28 1.84 -2.51 -11.70
C GLN A 28 0.40 -2.85 -11.26
N PRO A 29 -0.03 -4.11 -11.31
CA PRO A 29 -1.37 -4.49 -10.94
C PRO A 29 -1.57 -4.35 -9.44
N VAL A 30 -2.54 -3.53 -9.07
CA VAL A 30 -3.03 -3.37 -7.71
C VAL A 30 -4.00 -4.49 -7.42
N TYR A 31 -3.89 -5.13 -6.26
CA TYR A 31 -4.90 -6.04 -5.73
C TYR A 31 -6.27 -5.35 -5.71
N GLY A 32 -7.22 -5.97 -6.37
CA GLY A 32 -8.61 -5.70 -6.50
C GLY A 32 -9.23 -4.56 -5.70
N ALA A 33 -9.11 -3.35 -6.22
CA ALA A 33 -10.10 -2.33 -5.96
C ALA A 33 -10.63 -1.88 -7.32
N SER A 34 -11.86 -2.16 -7.54
CA SER A 34 -12.59 -1.70 -8.72
C SER A 34 -12.59 -0.18 -8.78
N ALA A 35 -12.25 0.33 -9.96
CA ALA A 35 -12.53 1.66 -10.50
C ALA A 35 -11.66 2.82 -10.03
N ASP A 36 -10.83 3.26 -10.97
CA ASP A 36 -10.44 4.64 -11.26
C ASP A 36 -9.98 5.53 -10.10
N TRP A 37 -8.79 5.27 -9.64
CA TRP A 37 -8.03 6.29 -8.98
C TRP A 37 -6.65 6.44 -9.62
N ASP A 38 -6.54 7.40 -10.54
CA ASP A 38 -5.28 7.82 -11.14
C ASP A 38 -4.85 9.16 -10.53
N PRO A 39 -3.81 9.20 -9.71
CA PRO A 39 -3.28 10.45 -9.18
C PRO A 39 -2.33 11.19 -10.13
N PHE A 40 -1.99 10.62 -11.29
CA PHE A 40 -0.93 11.19 -12.15
C PHE A 40 -1.26 11.24 -13.64
N THR A 41 -2.30 11.99 -14.04
CA THR A 41 -2.37 12.51 -15.40
C THR A 41 -2.59 14.00 -15.39
N ALA A 42 -1.51 14.74 -15.28
CA ALA A 42 -1.48 16.15 -15.63
C ALA A 42 -1.03 16.28 -17.09
N GLN A 43 -1.96 16.47 -17.99
CA GLN A 43 -1.64 16.97 -19.33
C GLN A 43 -1.18 18.42 -19.26
N SER A 44 0.04 18.64 -19.73
CA SER A 44 0.61 19.95 -19.96
C SER A 44 -0.03 20.65 -21.15
N SER A 45 -0.48 21.89 -20.98
CA SER A 45 -0.54 22.87 -22.05
C SER A 45 -0.15 24.24 -21.54
N ASP A 46 0.99 24.63 -21.96
CA ASP A 46 1.58 25.93 -22.29
C ASP A 46 1.31 27.19 -21.49
N ALA A 47 2.47 27.77 -21.16
CA ALA A 47 2.89 29.17 -21.21
C ALA A 47 2.56 30.10 -20.03
N GLY A 48 3.62 30.49 -19.33
CA GLY A 48 3.79 31.89 -18.90
C GLY A 48 3.89 32.18 -17.41
N SER A 49 5.13 32.31 -16.94
CA SER A 49 5.63 33.24 -15.92
C SER A 49 5.19 33.16 -14.46
N ARG A 50 6.16 32.79 -13.62
CA ARG A 50 6.50 33.33 -12.28
C ARG A 50 5.43 33.40 -11.21
N SER A 51 5.53 32.60 -10.22
CA SER A 51 5.89 32.94 -8.81
C SER A 51 5.61 31.77 -7.88
N ALA A 52 6.36 31.69 -6.80
CA ALA A 52 6.28 30.65 -5.78
C ALA A 52 4.84 30.47 -5.28
N SER A 53 4.32 29.25 -5.39
CA SER A 53 3.06 28.89 -4.77
C SER A 53 3.22 27.58 -4.02
N HIS A 54 2.89 27.64 -2.74
CA HIS A 54 2.70 26.48 -1.88
C HIS A 54 1.67 25.53 -2.51
N HIS A 55 2.03 24.28 -2.67
CA HIS A 55 1.09 23.24 -3.11
C HIS A 55 0.09 22.94 -1.99
N HIS A 56 -1.12 23.43 -2.17
CA HIS A 56 -2.26 22.97 -1.38
C HIS A 56 -2.87 21.75 -2.08
N HIS A 57 -2.75 20.59 -1.47
CA HIS A 57 -3.52 19.41 -1.86
C HIS A 57 -5.00 19.66 -1.54
N HIS A 58 -5.83 19.69 -2.57
CA HIS A 58 -7.26 19.92 -2.43
C HIS A 58 -7.99 18.65 -2.06
N HIS A 59 -8.63 18.71 -0.93
CA HIS A 59 -9.53 17.75 -0.34
C HIS A 59 -10.68 17.36 -1.27
N ARG A 60 -10.87 16.08 -1.53
CA ARG A 60 -11.99 15.51 -2.29
C ARG A 60 -13.34 15.55 -1.53
N SER A 61 -13.33 15.79 -0.21
CA SER A 61 -14.54 15.77 0.64
C SER A 61 -15.54 16.90 0.37
N HIS A 62 -15.17 17.95 -0.36
CA HIS A 62 -16.03 19.09 -0.62
C HIS A 62 -17.10 18.85 -1.67
N ALA A 63 -17.00 17.77 -2.40
CA ALA A 63 -17.81 17.56 -3.57
C ALA A 63 -19.23 17.05 -3.31
N VAL A 64 -19.43 16.26 -2.26
CA VAL A 64 -20.75 15.61 -1.99
C VAL A 64 -21.84 16.60 -1.70
N LEU A 65 -21.51 17.61 -0.96
CA LEU A 65 -22.53 18.56 -0.53
C LEU A 65 -22.81 19.66 -1.56
N ILE A 66 -21.83 20.12 -2.35
CA ILE A 66 -22.06 21.02 -3.51
C ILE A 66 -23.06 20.37 -4.47
N THR A 67 -23.02 19.09 -4.52
CA THR A 67 -23.84 18.21 -5.32
C THR A 67 -25.30 18.19 -4.87
N ILE A 68 -25.56 18.10 -3.56
CA ILE A 68 -26.92 18.16 -3.03
C ILE A 68 -27.60 19.51 -3.38
N ILE A 69 -26.84 20.60 -3.39
CA ILE A 69 -27.34 21.94 -3.70
C ILE A 69 -27.78 22.11 -5.15
N CYS A 70 -26.95 21.69 -6.10
CA CYS A 70 -27.26 21.78 -7.51
C CYS A 70 -28.54 20.99 -7.86
N VAL A 71 -28.74 19.86 -7.17
CA VAL A 71 -29.94 19.02 -7.30
C VAL A 71 -31.19 19.74 -6.92
N VAL A 72 -31.19 20.43 -5.80
CA VAL A 72 -32.37 21.14 -5.31
C VAL A 72 -32.72 22.34 -6.20
N VAL A 73 -31.71 23.08 -6.65
CA VAL A 73 -31.94 24.24 -7.55
C VAL A 73 -32.48 23.83 -8.91
N ALA A 74 -32.10 22.69 -9.43
CA ALA A 74 -32.58 22.20 -10.74
C ALA A 74 -34.03 21.70 -10.71
N LEU A 75 -34.47 21.09 -9.61
CA LEU A 75 -35.87 20.71 -9.41
C LEU A 75 -36.83 21.93 -9.40
N LEU A 76 -36.31 23.09 -9.03
CA LEU A 76 -37.05 24.33 -8.97
C LEU A 76 -37.33 24.97 -10.30
N ALA A 77 -36.47 24.80 -11.26
CA ALA A 77 -36.62 25.31 -12.62
C ALA A 77 -37.72 24.57 -13.40
N ALA A 78 -38.06 23.33 -12.98
CA ALA A 78 -38.99 22.46 -13.70
C ALA A 78 -40.46 22.57 -13.23
N ALA A 79 -40.72 23.13 -12.04
CA ALA A 79 -42.06 23.18 -11.44
C ALA A 79 -42.67 24.62 -11.46
N GLY A 80 -43.31 24.98 -12.54
CA GLY A 80 -43.99 26.29 -12.65
C GLY A 80 -45.16 26.50 -11.65
N VAL A 81 -45.22 27.65 -11.01
CA VAL A 81 -46.33 28.43 -10.39
C VAL A 81 -46.89 27.99 -9.03
N SER A 82 -47.20 26.75 -8.69
CA SER A 82 -47.37 26.37 -7.25
C SER A 82 -46.02 26.38 -6.54
N GLY A 83 -45.14 26.66 -7.22
CA GLY A 83 -43.74 26.80 -7.42
C GLY A 83 -43.03 27.89 -6.64
N TYR A 84 -43.60 29.03 -6.34
CA TYR A 84 -42.83 30.10 -5.70
C TYR A 84 -42.47 29.80 -4.23
N LEU A 85 -43.37 29.21 -3.48
CA LEU A 85 -43.10 28.81 -2.10
C LEU A 85 -42.21 27.59 -2.04
N PHE A 86 -42.44 26.62 -2.92
CA PHE A 86 -41.54 25.48 -3.08
C PHE A 86 -40.15 25.93 -3.58
N TYR A 87 -40.12 26.89 -4.50
CA TYR A 87 -38.89 27.53 -4.98
C TYR A 87 -38.10 28.20 -3.87
N GLN A 88 -38.75 28.95 -2.98
CA GLN A 88 -38.06 29.59 -1.84
C GLN A 88 -37.53 28.56 -0.85
N SER A 89 -38.35 27.56 -0.46
CA SER A 89 -37.99 26.49 0.44
C SER A 89 -36.78 25.68 -0.10
N ALA A 90 -36.83 25.29 -1.35
CA ALA A 90 -35.74 24.56 -1.95
C ALA A 90 -34.48 25.42 -2.19
N LYS A 91 -34.62 26.72 -2.43
CA LYS A 91 -33.48 27.65 -2.46
C LYS A 91 -32.83 27.78 -1.08
N THR A 92 -33.61 27.75 -0.01
CA THR A 92 -33.09 27.70 1.36
C THR A 92 -32.30 26.41 1.59
N VAL A 93 -32.92 25.25 1.30
CA VAL A 93 -32.24 23.94 1.40
C VAL A 93 -30.94 23.91 0.58
N ALA A 94 -30.92 24.51 -0.61
CA ALA A 94 -29.74 24.61 -1.45
C ALA A 94 -28.63 25.47 -0.84
N ALA A 95 -29.00 26.60 -0.22
CA ALA A 95 -28.05 27.49 0.44
C ALA A 95 -27.45 26.84 1.70
N ASP A 96 -28.31 26.18 2.50
CA ASP A 96 -27.92 25.48 3.72
C ASP A 96 -27.00 24.31 3.41
N ALA A 97 -27.31 23.57 2.35
CA ALA A 97 -26.43 22.52 1.87
C ALA A 97 -25.03 23.04 1.45
N GLY A 98 -24.93 24.27 0.81
CA GLY A 98 -23.64 24.91 0.53
C GLY A 98 -22.84 25.27 1.77
N SER A 99 -23.55 25.78 2.75
CA SER A 99 -23.00 26.13 4.05
C SER A 99 -22.52 24.87 4.79
N LEU A 100 -23.32 23.80 4.73
CA LEU A 100 -22.97 22.49 5.30
C LEU A 100 -21.66 21.92 4.71
N VAL A 101 -21.43 22.07 3.38
CA VAL A 101 -20.13 21.69 2.74
C VAL A 101 -18.96 22.48 3.30
N ALA A 102 -19.12 23.78 3.38
CA ALA A 102 -18.07 24.65 3.89
C ALA A 102 -17.71 24.30 5.34
N GLU A 103 -18.72 24.02 6.17
CA GLU A 103 -18.52 23.63 7.56
C GLU A 103 -17.93 22.22 7.69
N THR A 104 -18.30 21.27 6.83
CA THR A 104 -17.67 19.93 6.80
C THR A 104 -16.18 20.03 6.46
N SER A 105 -15.82 20.96 5.55
CA SER A 105 -14.42 21.25 5.28
C SER A 105 -13.68 21.81 6.49
N THR A 106 -14.32 22.73 7.19
CA THR A 106 -13.76 23.32 8.42
C THR A 106 -13.61 22.26 9.50
N PHE A 107 -14.62 21.42 9.66
CA PHE A 107 -14.61 20.28 10.59
C PHE A 107 -13.43 19.34 10.32
N SER A 108 -13.25 18.89 9.07
CA SER A 108 -12.14 18.00 8.70
C SER A 108 -10.77 18.63 8.95
N LYS A 109 -10.59 19.91 8.64
CA LYS A 109 -9.33 20.64 8.91
C LYS A 109 -9.07 20.78 10.41
N SER A 110 -10.10 21.08 11.18
CA SER A 110 -10.00 21.27 12.63
C SER A 110 -9.69 19.93 13.33
N LEU A 111 -10.30 18.84 12.86
CA LEU A 111 -9.99 17.48 13.33
C LEU A 111 -8.53 17.13 13.05
N ALA A 112 -8.07 17.31 11.83
CA ALA A 112 -6.67 17.04 11.46
C ALA A 112 -5.67 17.91 12.21
N GLY A 113 -6.02 19.15 12.50
CA GLY A 113 -5.17 20.13 13.23
C GLY A 113 -5.30 20.09 14.75
N GLY A 114 -6.23 19.30 15.30
CA GLY A 114 -6.49 19.23 16.75
C GLY A 114 -7.11 20.53 17.33
N ASP A 115 -7.71 21.39 16.49
CA ASP A 115 -8.37 22.64 16.93
C ASP A 115 -9.76 22.33 17.50
N THR A 116 -9.80 22.10 18.80
CA THR A 116 -11.01 21.73 19.56
C THR A 116 -12.13 22.77 19.44
N ALA A 117 -11.80 24.07 19.45
CA ALA A 117 -12.81 25.12 19.42
C ALA A 117 -13.47 25.21 18.02
N ALA A 118 -12.68 25.18 16.98
CA ALA A 118 -13.18 25.17 15.59
C ALA A 118 -13.91 23.87 15.27
N LEU A 119 -13.45 22.72 15.78
CA LEU A 119 -14.09 21.41 15.63
C LEU A 119 -15.51 21.42 16.24
N SER A 120 -15.64 21.84 17.49
CA SER A 120 -16.95 21.93 18.16
C SER A 120 -17.88 22.91 17.48
N SER A 121 -17.38 24.11 17.12
CA SER A 121 -18.18 25.13 16.43
C SER A 121 -18.70 24.66 15.06
N SER A 122 -17.85 24.00 14.28
CA SER A 122 -18.28 23.47 12.97
C SER A 122 -19.26 22.30 13.12
N ALA A 123 -19.08 21.42 14.11
CA ALA A 123 -20.05 20.36 14.41
C ALA A 123 -21.44 20.90 14.78
N GLU A 124 -21.50 21.94 15.63
CA GLU A 124 -22.76 22.61 16.00
C GLU A 124 -23.45 23.21 14.77
N LYS A 125 -22.72 23.89 13.89
CA LYS A 125 -23.26 24.45 12.65
C LYS A 125 -23.74 23.39 11.68
N ILE A 126 -22.97 22.29 11.51
CA ILE A 126 -23.39 21.13 10.70
C ILE A 126 -24.69 20.57 11.23
N SER A 127 -24.83 20.42 12.55
CA SER A 127 -26.07 19.95 13.21
C SER A 127 -27.23 20.88 12.97
N ALA A 128 -27.05 22.20 13.13
CA ALA A 128 -28.06 23.19 12.89
C ALA A 128 -28.53 23.19 11.43
N LEU A 129 -27.62 23.25 10.47
CA LEU A 129 -27.92 23.22 9.04
C LEU A 129 -28.64 21.94 8.61
N SER A 130 -28.20 20.79 9.11
CA SER A 130 -28.84 19.50 8.82
C SER A 130 -30.28 19.44 9.36
N LYS A 131 -30.49 20.01 10.54
CA LYS A 131 -31.81 20.12 11.14
C LYS A 131 -32.71 21.05 10.36
N GLU A 132 -32.26 22.25 9.99
CA GLU A 132 -33.01 23.23 9.19
C GLU A 132 -33.41 22.63 7.84
N MET A 133 -32.50 21.96 7.12
CA MET A 133 -32.84 21.25 5.87
C MET A 133 -33.87 20.15 6.09
N THR A 134 -33.81 19.41 7.20
CA THR A 134 -34.76 18.34 7.54
C THR A 134 -36.13 18.91 7.82
N GLU A 135 -36.22 20.00 8.59
CA GLU A 135 -37.48 20.71 8.88
C GLU A 135 -38.15 21.24 7.59
N GLU A 136 -37.37 21.87 6.71
CA GLU A 136 -37.84 22.36 5.41
C GLU A 136 -38.37 21.23 4.52
N THR A 137 -37.58 20.16 4.35
CA THR A 137 -37.95 19.03 3.47
C THR A 137 -39.01 18.13 4.05
N SER A 138 -39.33 18.24 5.36
CA SER A 138 -40.44 17.54 6.02
C SER A 138 -41.77 18.27 5.87
N SER A 139 -41.80 19.49 5.33
CA SER A 139 -43.03 20.27 5.19
C SER A 139 -44.02 19.60 4.24
N PRO A 140 -45.34 19.86 4.40
CA PRO A 140 -46.40 19.33 3.52
C PRO A 140 -46.14 19.64 2.03
N LEU A 141 -45.46 20.74 1.76
CA LEU A 141 -45.13 21.17 0.40
C LEU A 141 -44.22 20.15 -0.32
N TRP A 142 -43.20 19.64 0.34
CA TRP A 142 -42.31 18.62 -0.18
C TRP A 142 -43.03 17.26 -0.34
N SER A 143 -43.91 16.92 0.62
CA SER A 143 -44.66 15.67 0.55
C SER A 143 -45.68 15.67 -0.61
N VAL A 144 -46.23 16.81 -0.97
CA VAL A 144 -47.07 16.95 -2.17
C VAL A 144 -46.22 16.86 -3.44
N ALA A 145 -45.08 17.52 -3.44
CA ALA A 145 -44.17 17.53 -4.59
C ALA A 145 -43.61 16.14 -4.93
N GLU A 146 -43.42 15.25 -3.95
CA GLU A 146 -43.04 13.83 -4.17
C GLU A 146 -44.04 13.04 -5.02
N ASN A 147 -45.30 13.45 -5.06
CA ASN A 147 -46.34 12.78 -5.84
C ASN A 147 -46.49 13.34 -7.26
N LEU A 148 -45.65 14.29 -7.66
CA LEU A 148 -45.71 14.86 -9.00
C LEU A 148 -45.19 13.88 -10.05
N PRO A 149 -45.90 13.67 -11.18
CA PRO A 149 -45.37 12.87 -12.28
C PRO A 149 -44.02 13.39 -12.79
N GLN A 150 -43.12 12.51 -13.15
CA GLN A 150 -41.79 12.80 -13.72
C GLN A 150 -40.73 13.37 -12.75
N VAL A 151 -41.08 14.14 -11.74
CA VAL A 151 -40.12 14.77 -10.83
C VAL A 151 -40.20 14.25 -9.39
N GLY A 152 -41.30 13.61 -9.01
CA GLY A 152 -41.56 13.18 -7.63
C GLY A 152 -40.52 12.19 -7.11
N SER A 153 -40.07 11.26 -7.94
CA SER A 153 -39.02 10.31 -7.54
C SER A 153 -37.68 10.99 -7.24
N ASP A 154 -37.36 12.07 -7.92
CA ASP A 154 -36.15 12.83 -7.69
C ASP A 154 -36.25 13.73 -6.46
N ILE A 155 -37.44 14.23 -6.16
CA ILE A 155 -37.72 14.93 -4.90
C ILE A 155 -37.56 13.97 -3.70
N ALA A 156 -38.05 12.73 -3.81
CA ALA A 156 -37.83 11.69 -2.81
C ALA A 156 -36.32 11.40 -2.57
N LYS A 157 -35.54 11.34 -3.65
CA LYS A 157 -34.07 11.19 -3.54
C LYS A 157 -33.42 12.35 -2.78
N VAL A 158 -33.83 13.61 -3.05
CA VAL A 158 -33.31 14.78 -2.32
C VAL A 158 -33.67 14.70 -0.83
N ARG A 159 -34.90 14.32 -0.48
CA ARG A 159 -35.31 14.14 0.93
C ARG A 159 -34.48 13.04 1.62
N THR A 160 -34.23 11.96 0.91
CA THR A 160 -33.33 10.89 1.43
C THR A 160 -31.92 11.40 1.67
N LEU A 161 -31.36 12.19 0.74
CA LEU A 161 -30.02 12.79 0.91
C LEU A 161 -29.96 13.74 2.11
N VAL A 162 -31.01 14.55 2.33
CA VAL A 162 -31.12 15.42 3.51
C VAL A 162 -31.19 14.59 4.79
N SER A 163 -31.98 13.50 4.78
CA SER A 163 -32.04 12.57 5.93
C SER A 163 -30.69 11.93 6.21
N VAL A 164 -29.99 11.50 5.18
CA VAL A 164 -28.61 10.94 5.32
C VAL A 164 -27.66 11.99 5.91
N ALA A 165 -27.72 13.24 5.46
CA ALA A 165 -26.92 14.32 6.02
C ALA A 165 -27.23 14.56 7.52
N SER A 166 -28.48 14.46 7.90
CA SER A 166 -28.93 14.59 9.31
C SER A 166 -28.41 13.40 10.15
N ASP A 167 -28.51 12.18 9.62
CA ASP A 167 -28.05 10.96 10.30
C ASP A 167 -26.54 10.97 10.48
N LEU A 168 -25.77 11.38 9.45
CA LEU A 168 -24.31 11.56 9.53
C LEU A 168 -23.94 12.67 10.53
N SER A 169 -24.67 13.77 10.56
CA SER A 169 -24.45 14.83 11.54
C SER A 169 -24.61 14.34 12.97
N ALA A 170 -25.68 13.59 13.24
CA ALA A 170 -26.01 13.10 14.59
C ALA A 170 -25.10 11.94 15.05
N ASN A 171 -24.82 10.99 14.15
CA ASN A 171 -24.21 9.71 14.51
C ASN A 171 -22.72 9.60 14.11
N VAL A 172 -22.19 10.58 13.37
CA VAL A 172 -20.77 10.60 12.97
C VAL A 172 -20.10 11.89 13.42
N VAL A 173 -20.60 13.07 12.95
CA VAL A 173 -19.94 14.36 13.21
C VAL A 173 -19.98 14.71 14.70
N THR A 174 -21.14 14.56 15.34
CA THR A 174 -21.29 14.89 16.77
C THR A 174 -20.44 13.99 17.67
N PRO A 175 -20.48 12.66 17.57
CA PRO A 175 -19.59 11.79 18.35
C PRO A 175 -18.11 12.06 18.06
N ALA A 176 -17.72 12.25 16.80
CA ALA A 176 -16.34 12.56 16.46
C ALA A 176 -15.87 13.88 17.10
N ALA A 177 -16.71 14.93 17.07
CA ALA A 177 -16.39 16.21 17.70
C ALA A 177 -16.25 16.10 19.23
N GLN A 178 -17.06 15.26 19.85
CA GLN A 178 -17.05 15.09 21.31
C GLN A 178 -15.87 14.23 21.78
N ASN A 179 -15.60 13.14 21.09
CA ASN A 179 -14.61 12.15 21.53
C ASN A 179 -13.18 12.50 21.05
N LEU A 180 -13.06 13.13 19.87
CA LEU A 180 -11.77 13.44 19.27
C LEU A 180 -11.33 14.91 19.47
N ALA A 181 -12.00 15.64 20.36
CA ALA A 181 -11.60 16.98 20.73
C ALA A 181 -10.17 16.99 21.30
N GLY A 182 -9.25 17.68 20.61
CA GLY A 182 -7.83 17.75 20.99
C GLY A 182 -6.99 16.54 20.59
N VAL A 183 -7.57 15.54 19.92
CA VAL A 183 -6.81 14.44 19.31
C VAL A 183 -6.15 14.93 18.01
N SER A 184 -4.86 14.72 17.90
CA SER A 184 -4.04 15.00 16.72
C SER A 184 -2.89 14.01 16.66
N MET A 185 -2.17 13.94 15.55
CA MET A 185 -0.95 13.11 15.48
C MET A 185 0.04 13.44 16.58
N GLY A 186 0.19 14.72 16.94
CA GLY A 186 1.09 15.16 18.01
C GLY A 186 0.65 14.75 19.41
N THR A 187 -0.64 14.46 19.64
CA THR A 187 -1.14 13.90 20.92
C THR A 187 -1.13 12.38 20.92
N VAL A 188 -1.33 11.74 19.78
CA VAL A 188 -1.21 10.28 19.62
C VAL A 188 0.25 9.85 19.69
N PHE A 189 1.13 10.61 19.03
CA PHE A 189 2.55 10.28 18.94
C PHE A 189 3.43 11.47 19.37
N SER A 190 4.15 11.31 20.47
CA SER A 190 5.05 12.34 20.98
C SER A 190 6.29 11.75 21.64
N ASN A 191 7.47 12.32 21.38
CA ASN A 191 8.74 11.91 22.00
C ASN A 191 9.08 10.41 21.85
N GLY A 192 8.74 9.79 20.69
CA GLY A 192 8.96 8.36 20.45
C GLY A 192 8.00 7.43 21.18
N LYS A 193 6.91 7.97 21.71
CA LYS A 193 5.89 7.21 22.44
C LYS A 193 4.51 7.42 21.80
N ILE A 194 3.73 6.34 21.73
CA ILE A 194 2.31 6.35 21.39
C ILE A 194 1.51 6.49 22.69
N ASP A 195 0.62 7.48 22.77
CA ASP A 195 -0.31 7.58 23.90
C ASP A 195 -1.47 6.60 23.71
N ILE A 196 -1.40 5.47 24.39
CA ILE A 196 -2.36 4.37 24.27
C ILE A 196 -3.77 4.81 24.63
N ALA A 197 -3.96 5.69 25.61
CA ALA A 197 -5.30 6.15 25.99
C ALA A 197 -5.94 7.01 24.88
N THR A 198 -5.16 7.88 24.25
CA THR A 198 -5.61 8.67 23.10
C THR A 198 -5.90 7.77 21.89
N LEU A 199 -5.05 6.78 21.63
CA LEU A 199 -5.25 5.79 20.58
C LEU A 199 -6.52 4.97 20.80
N GLN A 200 -6.75 4.46 22.00
CA GLN A 200 -8.00 3.75 22.36
C GLN A 200 -9.24 4.62 22.15
N THR A 201 -9.15 5.91 22.49
CA THR A 201 -10.23 6.86 22.26
C THR A 201 -10.53 7.00 20.76
N LEU A 202 -9.49 7.10 19.93
CA LEU A 202 -9.62 7.13 18.46
C LEU A 202 -10.25 5.83 17.95
N CYS A 203 -9.73 4.67 18.32
CA CYS A 203 -10.22 3.35 17.92
C CYS A 203 -11.70 3.13 18.30
N ASN A 204 -12.06 3.45 19.54
CA ASN A 204 -13.44 3.35 20.02
C ASN A 204 -14.39 4.28 19.26
N THR A 205 -13.93 5.49 18.94
CA THR A 205 -14.76 6.45 18.18
C THR A 205 -14.99 5.97 16.75
N ILE A 206 -13.94 5.44 16.07
CA ILE A 206 -14.07 4.88 14.72
C ILE A 206 -15.05 3.71 14.73
N THR A 207 -14.91 2.77 15.66
CA THR A 207 -15.83 1.62 15.81
C THR A 207 -17.27 2.07 16.07
N GLN A 208 -17.46 3.14 16.84
CA GLN A 208 -18.77 3.71 17.13
C GLN A 208 -19.44 4.32 15.90
N ILE A 209 -18.70 5.07 15.07
CA ILE A 209 -19.27 5.85 13.96
C ILE A 209 -19.40 5.04 12.66
N GLN A 210 -18.60 4.00 12.46
CA GLN A 210 -18.55 3.21 11.22
C GLN A 210 -19.93 2.66 10.80
N PRO A 211 -20.78 2.08 11.69
CA PRO A 211 -22.08 1.55 11.27
C PRO A 211 -23.02 2.62 10.69
N ALA A 212 -22.93 3.86 11.18
CA ALA A 212 -23.73 4.97 10.66
C ALA A 212 -23.23 5.43 9.27
N ILE A 213 -21.93 5.38 9.03
CA ILE A 213 -21.33 5.64 7.72
C ILE A 213 -21.80 4.56 6.72
N ALA A 214 -21.69 3.28 7.07
CA ALA A 214 -22.10 2.15 6.25
C ALA A 214 -23.60 2.20 5.89
N ALA A 215 -24.46 2.47 6.87
CA ALA A 215 -25.90 2.62 6.65
C ALA A 215 -26.21 3.81 5.73
N SER A 216 -25.45 4.89 5.83
CA SER A 216 -25.62 6.08 4.99
C SER A 216 -25.17 5.82 3.55
N ALA A 217 -24.06 5.14 3.33
CA ALA A 217 -23.59 4.73 2.02
C ALA A 217 -24.62 3.81 1.33
N ALA A 218 -25.08 2.75 2.01
CA ALA A 218 -26.08 1.83 1.48
C ALA A 218 -27.40 2.52 1.10
N ARG A 219 -27.82 3.53 1.85
CA ARG A 219 -29.05 4.31 1.53
C ARG A 219 -28.87 5.17 0.29
N VAL A 220 -27.71 5.76 0.10
CA VAL A 220 -27.41 6.56 -1.10
C VAL A 220 -27.25 5.66 -2.32
N ASP A 221 -26.64 4.49 -2.17
CA ASP A 221 -26.54 3.48 -3.22
C ASP A 221 -27.89 3.01 -3.74
N ALA A 222 -28.84 2.83 -2.83
CA ALA A 222 -30.20 2.39 -3.17
C ALA A 222 -31.02 3.43 -3.95
N LEU A 223 -30.56 4.69 -4.09
CA LEU A 223 -31.34 5.77 -4.72
C LEU A 223 -31.54 5.60 -6.23
N GLY A 224 -30.76 4.76 -6.88
CA GLY A 224 -30.84 4.54 -8.33
C GLY A 224 -30.56 5.81 -9.16
N THR A 225 -30.64 5.70 -10.48
CA THR A 225 -30.35 6.81 -11.40
C THR A 225 -31.46 7.87 -11.34
N PRO A 226 -31.15 9.18 -11.18
CA PRO A 226 -32.14 10.23 -11.25
C PRO A 226 -32.61 10.47 -12.70
N GLN A 227 -33.84 10.95 -12.84
CA GLN A 227 -34.41 11.30 -14.14
C GLN A 227 -33.94 12.69 -14.61
N LEU A 228 -33.76 13.62 -13.68
CA LEU A 228 -33.23 14.94 -13.96
C LEU A 228 -31.75 14.91 -14.19
N GLU A 229 -31.30 15.41 -15.34
CA GLU A 229 -29.86 15.43 -15.72
C GLU A 229 -29.01 16.16 -14.68
N GLN A 230 -29.54 17.23 -14.12
CA GLN A 230 -28.89 18.04 -13.09
C GLN A 230 -28.63 17.30 -11.76
N LEU A 231 -29.30 16.16 -11.53
CA LEU A 231 -29.13 15.32 -10.35
C LEU A 231 -28.10 14.22 -10.53
N LYS A 232 -27.77 13.86 -11.77
CA LYS A 232 -26.92 12.69 -12.06
C LYS A 232 -25.52 12.85 -11.51
N GLU A 233 -24.83 13.91 -11.92
CA GLU A 233 -23.46 14.16 -11.46
C GLU A 233 -23.39 14.36 -9.94
N PRO A 234 -24.24 15.19 -9.35
CA PRO A 234 -24.32 15.35 -7.90
C PRO A 234 -24.53 14.07 -7.11
N LEU A 235 -25.49 13.24 -7.50
CA LEU A 235 -25.73 11.97 -6.80
C LEU A 235 -24.59 10.99 -6.98
N ALA A 236 -24.03 10.88 -8.19
CA ALA A 236 -22.86 10.04 -8.45
C ALA A 236 -21.68 10.42 -7.55
N LYS A 237 -21.43 11.72 -7.41
CA LYS A 237 -20.37 12.23 -6.54
C LYS A 237 -20.64 11.96 -5.05
N ALA A 238 -21.90 12.13 -4.60
CA ALA A 238 -22.29 11.78 -3.25
C ALA A 238 -22.04 10.30 -2.95
N LYS A 239 -22.44 9.43 -3.89
CA LYS A 239 -22.20 8.00 -3.83
C LYS A 239 -20.69 7.69 -3.71
N THR A 240 -19.90 8.09 -4.68
CA THR A 240 -18.44 7.82 -4.68
C THR A 240 -17.77 8.28 -3.38
N THR A 241 -18.16 9.44 -2.83
CA THR A 241 -17.54 9.93 -1.60
C THR A 241 -17.97 9.14 -0.37
N LEU A 242 -19.26 8.75 -0.29
CA LEU A 242 -19.72 7.93 0.82
C LEU A 242 -19.17 6.51 0.74
N ASP A 243 -19.01 5.96 -0.46
CA ASP A 243 -18.38 4.66 -0.67
C ASP A 243 -16.91 4.70 -0.20
N SER A 244 -16.13 5.70 -0.64
CA SER A 244 -14.75 5.88 -0.19
C SER A 244 -14.65 6.12 1.33
N LEU A 245 -15.56 6.89 1.92
CA LEU A 245 -15.59 7.10 3.37
C LEU A 245 -15.93 5.81 4.12
N ASN A 246 -16.90 5.04 3.61
CA ASN A 246 -17.29 3.76 4.19
C ASN A 246 -16.17 2.72 4.10
N GLU A 247 -15.48 2.64 2.97
CA GLU A 247 -14.32 1.76 2.78
C GLU A 247 -13.21 2.10 3.79
N ALA A 248 -12.82 3.37 3.89
CA ALA A 248 -11.82 3.82 4.85
C ALA A 248 -12.25 3.57 6.31
N ALA A 249 -13.49 3.89 6.68
CA ALA A 249 -14.00 3.67 8.03
C ALA A 249 -14.10 2.17 8.37
N THR A 250 -14.44 1.33 7.40
CA THR A 250 -14.51 -0.12 7.57
C THR A 250 -13.12 -0.71 7.78
N GLY A 251 -12.12 -0.31 6.97
CA GLY A 251 -10.74 -0.72 7.16
C GLY A 251 -10.21 -0.34 8.55
N LEU A 252 -10.39 0.91 8.95
CA LEU A 252 -9.97 1.37 10.28
C LEU A 252 -10.70 0.65 11.44
N ALA A 253 -12.00 0.38 11.29
CA ALA A 253 -12.78 -0.31 12.32
C ALA A 253 -12.37 -1.78 12.50
N LYS A 254 -11.81 -2.43 11.49
CA LYS A 254 -11.25 -3.78 11.58
C LYS A 254 -9.98 -3.83 12.43
N VAL A 255 -9.12 -2.82 12.29
CA VAL A 255 -7.83 -2.72 13.00
C VAL A 255 -8.01 -2.22 14.44
N ALA A 256 -8.97 -1.33 14.65
CA ALA A 256 -9.16 -0.63 15.91
C ALA A 256 -9.20 -1.54 17.17
N PRO A 257 -9.78 -2.75 17.15
CA PRO A 257 -9.81 -3.63 18.33
C PRO A 257 -8.43 -4.18 18.71
N SER A 258 -7.57 -4.51 17.76
CA SER A 258 -6.28 -5.18 17.98
C SER A 258 -5.12 -4.19 18.16
N LEU A 259 -5.20 -3.02 17.52
CA LEU A 259 -4.11 -2.05 17.47
C LEU A 259 -3.55 -1.63 18.85
N PRO A 260 -4.36 -1.36 19.89
CA PRO A 260 -3.81 -1.04 21.21
C PRO A 260 -3.00 -2.19 21.84
N ALA A 261 -3.45 -3.44 21.68
CA ALA A 261 -2.76 -4.63 22.20
C ALA A 261 -1.44 -4.84 21.46
N MET A 262 -1.42 -4.75 20.13
CA MET A 262 -0.20 -4.79 19.30
C MET A 262 0.82 -3.72 19.70
N LEU A 263 0.37 -2.60 20.29
CA LEU A 263 1.20 -1.50 20.76
C LEU A 263 1.45 -1.55 22.29
N GLY A 264 1.31 -2.72 22.89
CA GLY A 264 1.71 -2.97 24.27
C GLY A 264 0.73 -2.46 25.31
N ALA A 265 -0.57 -2.28 25.00
CA ALA A 265 -1.58 -1.84 25.97
C ALA A 265 -1.80 -2.87 27.09
N ASP A 266 -1.70 -4.15 26.76
CA ASP A 266 -2.00 -5.27 27.66
C ASP A 266 -0.74 -5.98 28.20
N GLY A 267 0.45 -5.50 27.85
CA GLY A 267 1.76 -6.03 28.23
C GLY A 267 2.80 -5.70 27.16
N THR A 268 4.07 -5.91 27.50
CA THR A 268 5.17 -5.68 26.55
C THR A 268 5.03 -6.61 25.34
N ARG A 269 5.22 -6.07 24.16
CA ARG A 269 5.26 -6.78 22.88
C ARG A 269 6.66 -6.74 22.30
N SER A 270 7.05 -7.83 21.68
CA SER A 270 8.37 -8.01 21.04
C SER A 270 8.19 -8.38 19.57
N TYR A 271 8.81 -7.64 18.67
CA TYR A 271 8.72 -7.88 17.23
C TYR A 271 10.09 -8.00 16.61
N LEU A 272 10.26 -8.98 15.75
CA LEU A 272 11.46 -9.09 14.92
C LEU A 272 11.30 -8.24 13.66
N VAL A 273 12.04 -7.13 13.58
CA VAL A 273 12.03 -6.27 12.38
C VAL A 273 13.12 -6.72 11.43
N ILE A 274 12.76 -7.08 10.21
CA ILE A 274 13.69 -7.48 9.15
C ILE A 274 13.78 -6.41 8.06
N ALA A 275 15.00 -6.05 7.68
CA ALA A 275 15.27 -5.16 6.57
C ALA A 275 15.56 -5.97 5.30
N GLN A 276 14.67 -5.93 4.33
CA GLN A 276 14.76 -6.70 3.08
C GLN A 276 15.55 -5.94 2.02
N ASN A 277 16.59 -6.57 1.48
CA ASN A 277 17.45 -6.00 0.44
C ASN A 277 17.00 -6.44 -0.96
N ASN A 278 16.30 -5.57 -1.69
CA ASN A 278 15.78 -5.88 -3.02
C ASN A 278 16.86 -5.86 -4.14
N SER A 279 18.12 -5.55 -3.84
CA SER A 279 19.22 -5.79 -4.80
C SER A 279 19.75 -7.23 -4.75
N GLU A 280 19.23 -8.03 -3.81
CA GLU A 280 19.37 -9.47 -3.66
C GLU A 280 17.98 -10.06 -3.36
N ILE A 281 17.20 -10.25 -4.42
CA ILE A 281 15.76 -10.54 -4.32
C ILE A 281 15.50 -11.92 -3.70
N ARG A 282 14.42 -11.99 -2.92
CA ARG A 282 13.77 -13.20 -2.42
C ARG A 282 12.28 -13.15 -2.74
N SER A 283 11.58 -14.26 -2.68
CA SER A 283 10.17 -14.37 -3.11
C SER A 283 9.25 -13.35 -2.44
N THR A 284 9.43 -13.04 -1.16
CA THR A 284 8.62 -12.05 -0.43
C THR A 284 9.16 -10.62 -0.47
N GLY A 285 10.22 -10.34 -1.25
CA GLY A 285 10.83 -9.00 -1.37
C GLY A 285 12.32 -9.07 -1.58
N GLY A 286 13.13 -8.98 -0.53
CA GLY A 286 14.58 -8.99 -0.61
C GLY A 286 15.24 -9.87 0.45
N PHE A 287 16.54 -10.06 0.31
CA PHE A 287 17.34 -10.77 1.32
C PHE A 287 17.21 -10.06 2.68
N PRO A 288 16.76 -10.75 3.74
CA PRO A 288 16.63 -10.20 5.08
C PRO A 288 17.99 -10.14 5.77
N GLY A 289 18.93 -9.39 5.18
CA GLY A 289 20.34 -9.36 5.61
C GLY A 289 20.57 -8.80 7.00
N SER A 290 19.63 -8.02 7.51
CA SER A 290 19.69 -7.43 8.85
C SER A 290 18.34 -7.54 9.54
N ARG A 291 18.40 -7.80 10.84
CA ARG A 291 17.22 -7.88 11.72
C ARG A 291 17.46 -7.07 12.99
N MET A 292 16.39 -6.71 13.67
CA MET A 292 16.42 -5.91 14.90
C MET A 292 15.26 -6.32 15.80
N LEU A 293 15.50 -6.44 17.09
CA LEU A 293 14.41 -6.59 18.05
C LEU A 293 13.80 -5.22 18.37
N MET A 294 12.49 -5.12 18.22
CA MET A 294 11.68 -3.98 18.65
C MET A 294 10.79 -4.40 19.80
N THR A 295 10.84 -3.69 20.90
CA THR A 295 9.92 -3.88 22.02
C THR A 295 8.99 -2.69 22.17
N ILE A 296 7.73 -2.95 22.51
CA ILE A 296 6.72 -1.92 22.75
C ILE A 296 6.04 -2.19 24.09
N ASP A 297 6.20 -1.27 25.04
CA ASP A 297 5.55 -1.34 26.35
C ASP A 297 4.69 -0.11 26.59
N ASN A 298 3.37 -0.30 26.65
CA ASN A 298 2.40 0.79 26.82
C ASN A 298 2.69 1.97 25.87
N GLY A 299 2.92 1.65 24.59
CA GLY A 299 3.22 2.60 23.52
C GLY A 299 4.64 3.16 23.52
N GLN A 300 5.49 2.81 24.48
CA GLN A 300 6.90 3.16 24.46
C GLN A 300 7.64 2.19 23.55
N ILE A 301 8.20 2.68 22.47
CA ILE A 301 8.94 1.88 21.49
C ILE A 301 10.43 1.94 21.84
N GLU A 302 11.03 0.78 22.00
CA GLU A 302 12.47 0.61 22.15
C GLU A 302 13.00 -0.26 21.01
N LEU A 303 14.11 0.15 20.43
CA LEU A 303 14.71 -0.50 19.26
C LEU A 303 16.14 -0.87 19.61
N GLU A 304 16.50 -2.12 19.43
CA GLU A 304 17.88 -2.54 19.51
C GLU A 304 18.66 -2.13 18.25
N SER A 305 19.95 -2.38 18.23
CA SER A 305 20.75 -2.18 17.02
C SER A 305 20.46 -3.27 16.00
N PHE A 306 20.46 -2.94 14.73
CA PHE A 306 20.42 -3.96 13.68
C PHE A 306 21.64 -4.90 13.81
N GLU A 307 21.36 -6.19 13.68
CA GLU A 307 22.37 -7.25 13.59
C GLU A 307 22.20 -8.01 12.27
N ALA A 308 23.28 -8.66 11.82
CA ALA A 308 23.18 -9.57 10.69
C ALA A 308 22.31 -10.78 11.05
N VAL A 309 21.61 -11.34 10.06
CA VAL A 309 20.93 -12.64 10.27
C VAL A 309 21.94 -13.71 10.66
N GLY A 310 21.49 -14.66 11.46
CA GLY A 310 22.34 -15.66 12.11
C GLY A 310 23.13 -16.56 11.15
N ALA A 311 23.98 -17.36 11.74
CA ALA A 311 24.81 -18.30 11.00
C ALA A 311 23.97 -19.42 10.37
N HIS A 312 24.50 -20.02 9.30
CA HIS A 312 23.85 -21.16 8.65
C HIS A 312 23.71 -22.36 9.58
N PHE A 313 22.56 -23.00 9.54
CA PHE A 313 22.28 -24.28 10.16
C PHE A 313 22.84 -25.46 9.32
N PRO A 314 22.92 -26.68 9.85
CA PRO A 314 23.15 -27.87 9.03
C PRO A 314 22.05 -28.00 7.94
N ALA A 315 22.42 -28.46 6.75
CA ALA A 315 21.47 -28.62 5.65
C ALA A 315 20.27 -29.51 6.05
N GLY A 316 19.06 -29.07 5.71
CA GLY A 316 17.81 -29.76 6.04
C GLY A 316 17.34 -29.56 7.49
N THR A 317 17.90 -28.61 8.24
CA THR A 317 17.47 -28.34 9.63
C THR A 317 16.27 -27.43 9.69
N ILE A 318 16.17 -26.42 8.81
CA ILE A 318 15.02 -25.48 8.78
C ILE A 318 13.75 -26.26 8.37
N PRO A 319 12.65 -26.19 9.13
CA PRO A 319 11.50 -27.08 9.03
C PRO A 319 10.55 -26.72 7.88
N LEU A 320 10.99 -26.91 6.65
CA LEU A 320 10.15 -26.81 5.47
C LEU A 320 9.18 -28.00 5.41
N THR A 321 7.97 -27.79 4.86
CA THR A 321 7.06 -28.87 4.49
C THR A 321 7.59 -29.64 3.27
N ASP A 322 7.07 -30.82 3.00
CA ASP A 322 7.46 -31.61 1.82
C ASP A 322 7.19 -30.84 0.51
N GLU A 323 6.08 -30.09 0.43
CA GLU A 323 5.73 -29.26 -0.73
C GLU A 323 6.70 -28.08 -0.89
N GLU A 324 7.00 -27.37 0.20
CA GLU A 324 7.98 -26.27 0.21
C GLU A 324 9.36 -26.80 -0.21
N TYR A 325 9.80 -27.93 0.36
CA TYR A 325 11.08 -28.53 0.02
C TYR A 325 11.19 -28.86 -1.47
N ALA A 326 10.17 -29.51 -2.04
CA ALA A 326 10.13 -29.87 -3.45
C ALA A 326 10.23 -28.63 -4.37
N VAL A 327 9.63 -27.51 -3.98
CA VAL A 327 9.68 -26.28 -4.78
C VAL A 327 10.95 -25.50 -4.53
N VAL A 328 11.21 -25.05 -3.28
CA VAL A 328 12.30 -24.10 -3.02
C VAL A 328 13.67 -24.75 -2.99
N ASN A 329 13.77 -26.05 -2.64
CA ASN A 329 15.05 -26.75 -2.63
C ASN A 329 15.33 -27.50 -3.95
N ASP A 330 14.36 -28.32 -4.45
CA ASP A 330 14.64 -29.19 -5.58
C ASP A 330 14.52 -28.47 -6.93
N LEU A 331 13.53 -27.56 -7.10
CA LEU A 331 13.33 -26.82 -8.34
C LEU A 331 14.05 -25.49 -8.34
N MET A 332 13.80 -24.60 -7.37
CA MET A 332 14.42 -23.29 -7.30
C MET A 332 15.90 -23.35 -6.84
N GLN A 333 16.27 -24.38 -6.08
CA GLN A 333 17.61 -24.62 -5.54
C GLN A 333 18.13 -23.44 -4.70
N THR A 334 17.33 -23.03 -3.73
CA THR A 334 17.64 -21.97 -2.77
C THR A 334 18.40 -22.48 -1.54
N GLY A 335 18.82 -21.57 -0.66
CA GLY A 335 19.42 -21.90 0.65
C GLY A 335 18.39 -22.10 1.78
N ALA A 336 17.09 -22.10 1.52
CA ALA A 336 16.02 -22.08 2.53
C ALA A 336 16.04 -23.25 3.52
N THR A 337 16.73 -24.34 3.21
CA THR A 337 16.84 -25.51 4.10
C THR A 337 17.88 -25.36 5.22
N PHE A 338 18.73 -24.33 5.16
CA PHE A 338 19.85 -24.15 6.10
C PHE A 338 20.28 -22.71 6.34
N ALA A 339 19.89 -21.77 5.50
CA ALA A 339 20.29 -20.37 5.61
C ALA A 339 19.12 -19.50 6.11
N PRO A 340 19.19 -18.88 7.30
CA PRO A 340 18.14 -18.01 7.81
C PRO A 340 17.78 -16.87 6.85
N GLY A 341 18.76 -16.32 6.13
CA GLY A 341 18.54 -15.27 5.14
C GLY A 341 17.81 -15.72 3.87
N ASP A 342 17.55 -17.02 3.71
CA ASP A 342 16.88 -17.59 2.55
C ASP A 342 15.49 -18.19 2.88
N VAL A 343 15.02 -18.09 4.11
CA VAL A 343 13.69 -18.64 4.51
C VAL A 343 12.56 -17.96 3.77
N ASN A 344 12.72 -16.74 3.34
CA ASN A 344 11.77 -16.00 2.51
C ASN A 344 11.87 -16.29 0.99
N ALA A 345 12.54 -17.41 0.63
CA ALA A 345 12.36 -18.05 -0.67
C ALA A 345 10.96 -18.65 -0.85
N VAL A 346 10.25 -18.99 0.26
CA VAL A 346 8.82 -19.33 0.21
C VAL A 346 7.99 -18.09 -0.16
N PRO A 347 6.91 -18.24 -0.96
CA PRO A 347 6.15 -17.09 -1.47
C PRO A 347 5.16 -16.48 -0.46
N SER A 348 4.81 -17.18 0.62
CA SER A 348 3.96 -16.70 1.71
C SER A 348 4.79 -15.99 2.76
N PHE A 349 4.50 -14.72 3.06
CA PHE A 349 5.24 -14.00 4.08
C PHE A 349 4.92 -14.49 5.51
N PRO A 350 3.68 -14.82 5.90
CA PRO A 350 3.43 -15.44 7.19
C PRO A 350 4.27 -16.70 7.42
N ARG A 351 4.42 -17.52 6.37
CA ARG A 351 5.27 -18.70 6.46
C ARG A 351 6.75 -18.36 6.57
N ALA A 352 7.23 -17.38 5.80
CA ALA A 352 8.61 -16.90 5.89
C ALA A 352 8.91 -16.32 7.29
N ALA A 353 7.95 -15.59 7.87
CA ALA A 353 8.03 -15.05 9.22
C ALA A 353 8.16 -16.16 10.28
N GLN A 354 7.30 -17.18 10.26
CA GLN A 354 7.38 -18.34 11.14
C GLN A 354 8.74 -19.07 11.04
N LEU A 355 9.28 -19.19 9.84
CA LEU A 355 10.60 -19.77 9.66
C LEU A 355 11.72 -18.87 10.21
N MET A 356 11.55 -17.54 10.11
CA MET A 356 12.50 -16.59 10.69
C MET A 356 12.47 -16.62 12.22
N GLU A 357 11.28 -16.69 12.82
CA GLU A 357 11.09 -16.86 14.27
C GLU A 357 11.71 -18.17 14.74
N TRP A 358 11.45 -19.26 14.04
CA TRP A 358 12.09 -20.55 14.34
C TRP A 358 13.63 -20.43 14.33
N CYS A 359 14.20 -19.76 13.32
CA CYS A 359 15.66 -19.53 13.27
C CYS A 359 16.15 -18.68 14.44
N TRP A 360 15.37 -17.63 14.82
CA TRP A 360 15.66 -16.73 15.93
C TRP A 360 15.71 -17.47 17.27
N GLU A 361 14.75 -18.36 17.51
CA GLU A 361 14.66 -19.16 18.74
C GLU A 361 15.77 -20.24 18.81
N GLU A 362 16.08 -20.92 17.68
CA GLU A 362 17.16 -21.91 17.63
C GLU A 362 18.55 -21.29 17.86
N GLU A 363 18.71 -20.00 17.66
CA GLU A 363 19.90 -19.25 18.04
C GLU A 363 19.95 -18.94 19.54
N GLY A 364 18.91 -19.27 20.30
CA GLY A 364 18.82 -19.14 21.75
C GLY A 364 18.22 -17.82 22.23
N ASN A 365 17.51 -17.09 21.35
CA ASN A 365 16.77 -15.89 21.71
C ASN A 365 15.38 -16.22 22.26
N ASP A 366 14.75 -15.24 22.93
CA ASP A 366 13.39 -15.36 23.44
C ASP A 366 12.37 -15.29 22.30
N GLU A 367 11.17 -15.91 22.47
CA GLU A 367 10.04 -15.82 21.55
C GLU A 367 9.66 -14.36 21.30
N VAL A 368 9.17 -14.07 20.08
CA VAL A 368 8.62 -12.76 19.70
C VAL A 368 7.12 -12.87 19.46
N ASP A 369 6.41 -11.76 19.39
CA ASP A 369 4.96 -11.69 19.14
C ASP A 369 4.63 -11.56 17.65
N GLY A 370 5.66 -11.47 16.79
CA GLY A 370 5.48 -11.36 15.35
C GLY A 370 6.69 -10.78 14.63
N VAL A 371 6.56 -10.66 13.31
CA VAL A 371 7.62 -10.20 12.40
C VAL A 371 7.14 -9.02 11.57
N ILE A 372 7.99 -8.02 11.43
CA ILE A 372 7.76 -6.83 10.59
C ILE A 372 8.83 -6.81 9.50
N ALA A 373 8.42 -6.79 8.23
CA ALA A 373 9.35 -6.64 7.12
C ALA A 373 9.23 -5.28 6.45
N ILE A 374 10.36 -4.65 6.18
CA ILE A 374 10.45 -3.39 5.45
C ILE A 374 11.57 -3.46 4.42
N ASP A 375 11.47 -2.63 3.37
CA ASP A 375 12.52 -2.49 2.38
C ASP A 375 12.99 -1.03 2.22
N PRO A 376 14.14 -0.76 1.56
CA PRO A 376 14.64 0.60 1.34
C PRO A 376 13.73 1.50 0.51
N VAL A 377 12.86 0.94 -0.34
CA VAL A 377 11.89 1.73 -1.12
C VAL A 377 10.76 2.24 -0.23
N PHE A 378 10.29 1.40 0.71
CA PHE A 378 9.33 1.84 1.72
C PHE A 378 9.97 2.84 2.69
N LEU A 379 11.22 2.62 3.12
CA LEU A 379 11.97 3.60 3.91
C LEU A 379 12.08 4.95 3.19
N GLN A 380 12.35 4.95 1.88
CA GLN A 380 12.35 6.17 1.06
C GLN A 380 11.01 6.90 1.13
N SER A 381 9.89 6.18 1.07
CA SER A 381 8.55 6.74 1.18
C SER A 381 8.30 7.37 2.57
N LEU A 382 8.78 6.75 3.65
CA LEU A 382 8.71 7.30 4.99
C LEU A 382 9.59 8.56 5.15
N LEU A 383 10.79 8.58 4.56
CA LEU A 383 11.66 9.75 4.55
C LEU A 383 11.10 10.91 3.70
N ALA A 384 10.29 10.62 2.68
CA ALA A 384 9.56 11.65 1.95
C ALA A 384 8.54 12.39 2.84
N LEU A 385 7.93 11.70 3.81
CA LEU A 385 7.00 12.30 4.78
C LEU A 385 7.71 13.03 5.93
N THR A 386 8.78 12.43 6.45
CA THR A 386 9.41 12.85 7.70
C THR A 386 10.64 13.72 7.49
N GLY A 387 11.15 13.76 6.27
CA GLY A 387 12.38 14.46 5.88
C GLY A 387 13.61 13.56 5.95
N GLY A 388 14.63 13.89 5.15
CA GLY A 388 15.86 13.14 5.04
C GLY A 388 16.80 13.26 6.24
N VAL A 389 17.88 12.47 6.19
CA VAL A 389 18.96 12.43 7.17
C VAL A 389 20.29 12.72 6.48
N THR A 390 21.31 13.06 7.28
CA THR A 390 22.68 13.29 6.77
C THR A 390 23.64 12.48 7.63
N THR A 391 24.40 11.61 7.00
CA THR A 391 25.43 10.77 7.63
C THR A 391 26.66 11.55 8.05
N SER A 392 27.54 10.96 8.81
CA SER A 392 28.75 11.58 9.34
C SER A 392 29.76 12.01 8.24
N ASP A 393 29.74 11.33 7.09
CA ASP A 393 30.54 11.68 5.90
C ASP A 393 29.91 12.79 5.03
N GLY A 394 28.66 13.20 5.35
CA GLY A 394 27.95 14.25 4.65
C GLY A 394 26.98 13.75 3.55
N THR A 395 26.80 12.44 3.40
CA THR A 395 25.83 11.85 2.46
C THR A 395 24.41 12.16 2.91
N VAL A 396 23.58 12.71 2.01
CA VAL A 396 22.16 12.99 2.28
C VAL A 396 21.33 11.83 1.78
N VAL A 397 20.57 11.21 2.68
CA VAL A 397 19.64 10.11 2.39
C VAL A 397 18.22 10.62 2.65
N ASP A 398 17.38 10.66 1.62
CA ASP A 398 16.06 11.28 1.71
C ASP A 398 14.97 10.51 0.89
N GLY A 399 13.78 11.11 0.80
CA GLY A 399 12.63 10.57 0.08
C GLY A 399 12.79 10.47 -1.43
N THR A 400 13.94 10.82 -2.00
CA THR A 400 14.19 10.76 -3.45
C THR A 400 15.31 9.80 -3.83
N ASN A 401 16.18 9.40 -2.87
CA ASN A 401 17.41 8.68 -3.17
C ASN A 401 17.72 7.50 -2.23
N ALA A 402 16.95 7.30 -1.15
CA ALA A 402 17.29 6.28 -0.15
C ALA A 402 17.40 4.88 -0.75
N ALA A 403 16.49 4.49 -1.64
CA ALA A 403 16.55 3.19 -2.30
C ALA A 403 17.82 3.05 -3.16
N GLN A 404 18.17 4.06 -3.95
CA GLN A 404 19.38 4.04 -4.79
C GLN A 404 20.65 3.93 -3.93
N ILE A 405 20.74 4.72 -2.87
CA ILE A 405 21.92 4.69 -1.98
C ILE A 405 22.04 3.32 -1.30
N LEU A 406 20.95 2.82 -0.71
CA LEU A 406 21.00 1.59 0.10
C LEU A 406 21.03 0.30 -0.72
N LEU A 407 20.47 0.30 -1.94
CA LEU A 407 20.41 -0.88 -2.79
C LEU A 407 21.51 -0.93 -3.86
N ASN A 408 22.27 0.16 -4.05
CA ASN A 408 23.31 0.20 -5.09
C ASN A 408 24.57 0.96 -4.65
N GLU A 409 24.48 2.26 -4.32
CA GLU A 409 25.69 3.10 -4.15
C GLU A 409 26.56 2.66 -2.97
N THR A 410 25.97 2.17 -1.89
CA THR A 410 26.70 1.66 -0.71
C THR A 410 27.65 0.51 -1.09
N TYR A 411 27.32 -0.28 -2.10
CA TYR A 411 28.16 -1.42 -2.53
C TYR A 411 29.40 -1.02 -3.32
N TYR A 412 29.58 0.27 -3.62
CA TYR A 412 30.85 0.80 -4.13
C TYR A 412 31.84 1.17 -3.01
N LEU A 413 31.38 1.20 -1.74
CA LEU A 413 32.25 1.36 -0.58
C LEU A 413 33.07 0.08 -0.34
N PRO A 414 34.25 0.18 0.30
CA PRO A 414 34.95 -1.01 0.80
C PRO A 414 34.03 -1.89 1.65
N PRO A 415 34.12 -3.23 1.55
CA PRO A 415 33.21 -4.13 2.26
C PRO A 415 33.14 -3.90 3.78
N ASP A 416 34.23 -3.48 4.41
CA ASP A 416 34.31 -3.17 5.84
C ASP A 416 33.69 -1.81 6.23
N GLU A 417 33.31 -1.00 5.26
CA GLU A 417 32.62 0.30 5.46
C GLU A 417 31.09 0.18 5.20
N GLN A 418 30.62 -0.87 4.55
CA GLN A 418 29.21 -1.01 4.15
C GLN A 418 28.28 -1.20 5.37
N ASP A 419 28.57 -2.16 6.25
CA ASP A 419 27.75 -2.42 7.45
C ASP A 419 27.71 -1.20 8.40
N PRO A 420 28.85 -0.50 8.68
CA PRO A 420 28.81 0.76 9.42
C PRO A 420 27.92 1.82 8.77
N PHE A 421 27.95 1.97 7.45
CA PHE A 421 27.11 2.92 6.74
C PHE A 421 25.62 2.58 6.85
N PHE A 422 25.25 1.31 6.62
CA PHE A 422 23.87 0.85 6.80
C PHE A 422 23.37 1.08 8.23
N SER A 423 24.18 0.77 9.23
CA SER A 423 23.83 0.96 10.65
C SER A 423 23.66 2.43 10.99
N GLU A 424 24.50 3.32 10.46
CA GLU A 424 24.38 4.76 10.65
C GLU A 424 23.09 5.31 10.02
N VAL A 425 22.82 4.96 8.75
CA VAL A 425 21.61 5.40 8.04
C VAL A 425 20.35 4.89 8.75
N ALA A 426 20.31 3.61 9.13
CA ALA A 426 19.19 3.02 9.84
C ALA A 426 18.91 3.73 11.17
N GLY A 427 19.94 3.95 11.99
CA GLY A 427 19.81 4.68 13.27
C GLY A 427 19.34 6.12 13.10
N LEU A 428 19.87 6.84 12.10
CA LEU A 428 19.44 8.21 11.79
C LEU A 428 18.00 8.26 11.26
N ALA A 429 17.65 7.35 10.35
CA ALA A 429 16.31 7.27 9.76
C ALA A 429 15.25 6.95 10.82
N VAL A 430 15.47 5.93 11.66
CA VAL A 430 14.59 5.59 12.77
C VAL A 430 14.38 6.80 13.68
N LYS A 431 15.45 7.43 14.12
CA LYS A 431 15.38 8.62 14.98
C LYS A 431 14.62 9.77 14.30
N LYS A 432 14.83 9.96 13.00
CA LYS A 432 14.16 11.01 12.22
C LYS A 432 12.67 10.72 12.09
N ILE A 433 12.30 9.51 11.71
CA ILE A 433 10.91 9.06 11.56
C ILE A 433 10.19 9.20 12.89
N MET A 434 10.72 8.57 13.95
CA MET A 434 10.14 8.62 15.29
C MET A 434 10.00 10.04 15.84
N GLY A 435 10.95 10.92 15.56
CA GLY A 435 10.90 12.32 15.98
C GLY A 435 9.94 13.20 15.17
N SER A 436 9.51 12.75 13.99
CA SER A 436 8.71 13.55 13.05
C SER A 436 7.26 13.06 12.90
N LEU A 437 6.92 11.83 13.29
CA LEU A 437 5.58 11.25 13.14
C LEU A 437 4.47 12.12 13.74
N GLY A 438 4.69 12.76 14.89
CA GLY A 438 3.71 13.66 15.51
C GLY A 438 3.35 14.90 14.68
N SER A 439 4.13 15.23 13.65
CA SER A 439 3.88 16.36 12.73
C SER A 439 3.42 15.93 11.34
N VAL A 440 3.39 14.63 11.04
CA VAL A 440 2.91 14.08 9.76
C VAL A 440 1.38 14.11 9.73
N SER A 441 0.79 14.29 8.55
CA SER A 441 -0.65 14.15 8.38
C SER A 441 -1.06 12.68 8.54
N MET A 442 -2.14 12.41 9.30
CA MET A 442 -2.70 11.05 9.43
C MET A 442 -3.07 10.45 8.07
N THR A 443 -3.59 11.26 7.16
CA THR A 443 -3.96 10.81 5.82
C THR A 443 -2.74 10.42 5.00
N ASP A 444 -1.67 11.22 5.06
CA ASP A 444 -0.44 10.94 4.28
C ASP A 444 0.27 9.70 4.85
N LEU A 445 0.31 9.54 6.18
CA LEU A 445 0.85 8.34 6.81
C LEU A 445 0.04 7.09 6.41
N ALA A 446 -1.29 7.15 6.54
CA ALA A 446 -2.15 6.04 6.15
C ALA A 446 -1.99 5.67 4.66
N SER A 447 -1.94 6.67 3.77
CA SER A 447 -1.72 6.42 2.34
C SER A 447 -0.36 5.78 2.06
N THR A 448 0.69 6.19 2.78
CA THR A 448 2.04 5.61 2.62
C THR A 448 2.09 4.17 3.13
N LEU A 449 1.47 3.88 4.28
CA LEU A 449 1.37 2.51 4.81
C LEU A 449 0.60 1.62 3.84
N THR A 450 -0.58 2.05 3.37
CA THR A 450 -1.39 1.31 2.39
C THR A 450 -0.60 1.05 1.09
N ALA A 451 0.07 2.06 0.54
CA ALA A 451 0.90 1.84 -0.64
C ALA A 451 2.08 0.88 -0.38
N GLY A 452 2.64 0.89 0.83
CA GLY A 452 3.68 -0.06 1.23
C GLY A 452 3.17 -1.51 1.29
N THR A 453 1.99 -1.74 1.86
CA THR A 453 1.38 -3.07 1.93
C THR A 453 0.95 -3.58 0.57
N GLU A 454 0.26 -2.77 -0.25
CA GLU A 454 -0.17 -3.11 -1.61
C GLU A 454 1.00 -3.49 -2.53
N GLN A 455 2.18 -2.92 -2.29
CA GLN A 455 3.39 -3.21 -3.05
C GLN A 455 4.23 -4.36 -2.46
N GLY A 456 3.81 -4.98 -1.34
CA GLY A 456 4.58 -6.01 -0.65
C GLY A 456 5.90 -5.52 -0.05
N ARG A 457 5.98 -4.23 0.33
CA ARG A 457 7.21 -3.57 0.85
C ARG A 457 7.16 -3.30 2.35
N PHE A 458 5.99 -3.37 2.92
CA PHE A 458 5.71 -3.31 4.34
C PHE A 458 4.77 -4.47 4.68
N LEU A 459 5.31 -5.49 5.34
CA LEU A 459 4.60 -6.72 5.64
C LEU A 459 4.63 -6.97 7.14
N LEU A 460 3.56 -7.55 7.64
CA LEU A 460 3.35 -7.87 9.05
C LEU A 460 2.93 -9.34 9.20
N TYR A 461 3.41 -9.96 10.26
CA TYR A 461 2.93 -11.25 10.75
C TYR A 461 2.79 -11.18 12.26
N MET A 462 1.71 -11.73 12.82
CA MET A 462 1.41 -11.76 14.25
C MET A 462 1.10 -13.18 14.71
N ASP A 463 1.70 -13.61 15.81
CA ASP A 463 1.45 -14.93 16.38
C ASP A 463 0.02 -15.09 16.95
N ASP A 464 -0.56 -14.01 17.46
CA ASP A 464 -1.96 -14.02 17.90
C ASP A 464 -2.91 -14.11 16.69
N PRO A 465 -3.75 -15.16 16.58
CA PRO A 465 -4.61 -15.34 15.40
C PRO A 465 -5.63 -14.21 15.16
N ALA A 466 -6.03 -13.46 16.18
CA ALA A 466 -6.96 -12.34 16.00
C ALA A 466 -6.24 -11.08 15.51
N GLU A 467 -4.99 -10.90 15.91
CA GLU A 467 -4.11 -9.85 15.40
C GLU A 467 -3.70 -10.17 13.94
N GLU A 468 -3.36 -11.43 13.64
CA GLU A 468 -3.06 -11.89 12.28
C GLU A 468 -4.26 -11.74 11.34
N ALA A 469 -5.47 -12.08 11.78
CA ALA A 469 -6.67 -11.81 10.99
C ALA A 469 -6.86 -10.30 10.71
N THR A 470 -6.43 -9.44 11.63
CA THR A 470 -6.43 -7.99 11.42
C THR A 470 -5.40 -7.58 10.36
N VAL A 471 -4.21 -8.16 10.40
CA VAL A 471 -3.13 -7.94 9.40
C VAL A 471 -3.58 -8.39 8.01
N THR A 472 -4.21 -9.57 7.91
CA THR A 472 -4.82 -10.09 6.68
C THR A 472 -5.91 -9.16 6.13
N ASP A 473 -6.81 -8.68 6.99
CA ASP A 473 -7.86 -7.73 6.62
C ASP A 473 -7.32 -6.38 6.09
N LEU A 474 -6.10 -6.01 6.48
CA LEU A 474 -5.38 -4.85 5.96
C LEU A 474 -4.64 -5.13 4.65
N GLY A 475 -4.52 -6.39 4.23
CA GLY A 475 -3.67 -6.81 3.12
C GLY A 475 -2.19 -6.59 3.39
N ALA A 476 -1.78 -6.65 4.67
CA ALA A 476 -0.40 -6.45 5.10
C ALA A 476 0.33 -7.76 5.40
N ASP A 477 -0.35 -8.90 5.29
CA ASP A 477 0.20 -10.23 5.58
C ASP A 477 1.13 -10.76 4.47
N GLY A 478 1.03 -10.27 3.23
CA GLY A 478 1.80 -10.82 2.11
C GLY A 478 1.54 -12.31 1.86
N GLU A 479 0.36 -12.81 2.24
CA GLU A 479 -0.03 -14.19 2.00
C GLU A 479 -0.37 -14.42 0.52
N VAL A 480 -0.17 -15.64 0.06
CA VAL A 480 -0.60 -16.09 -1.25
C VAL A 480 -2.13 -15.99 -1.34
N ASN A 481 -2.63 -15.29 -2.36
CA ASN A 481 -4.07 -15.08 -2.52
C ASN A 481 -4.81 -16.41 -2.69
N GLN A 482 -5.72 -16.72 -1.75
CA GLN A 482 -6.56 -17.91 -1.76
C GLN A 482 -8.04 -17.61 -2.10
N ASP A 483 -8.34 -16.39 -2.56
CA ASP A 483 -9.70 -16.01 -2.99
C ASP A 483 -9.95 -16.35 -4.47
N ALA A 484 -10.62 -17.47 -4.70
CA ALA A 484 -10.99 -17.88 -6.06
C ALA A 484 -11.99 -16.94 -6.75
N ALA A 485 -12.70 -16.08 -6.01
CA ALA A 485 -13.62 -15.10 -6.59
C ALA A 485 -12.86 -13.90 -7.19
N ASN A 486 -11.72 -13.58 -6.62
CA ASN A 486 -10.82 -12.50 -7.07
C ASN A 486 -9.44 -13.07 -7.41
N PRO A 487 -9.29 -13.75 -8.56
CA PRO A 487 -8.13 -14.57 -8.86
C PRO A 487 -6.86 -13.74 -9.08
N VAL A 488 -5.78 -14.17 -8.43
CA VAL A 488 -4.44 -13.60 -8.60
C VAL A 488 -3.46 -14.72 -8.89
N THR A 489 -2.72 -14.64 -9.99
CA THR A 489 -1.57 -15.51 -10.25
C THR A 489 -0.31 -14.85 -9.71
N GLY A 490 0.53 -15.61 -9.00
CA GLY A 490 1.80 -15.13 -8.47
C GLY A 490 2.96 -15.42 -9.42
N PHE A 491 3.90 -14.49 -9.54
CA PHE A 491 5.20 -14.75 -10.17
C PHE A 491 6.31 -14.25 -9.23
N TYR A 492 6.96 -15.20 -8.56
CA TYR A 492 7.96 -14.95 -7.55
C TYR A 492 9.34 -15.22 -8.10
N ILE A 493 10.32 -14.42 -7.68
CA ILE A 493 11.71 -14.58 -8.08
C ILE A 493 12.63 -14.60 -6.87
N TYR A 494 13.80 -15.25 -7.06
CA TYR A 494 14.83 -15.39 -6.03
C TYR A 494 16.21 -15.26 -6.69
N ASP A 495 17.06 -14.37 -6.16
CA ASP A 495 18.47 -14.27 -6.61
C ASP A 495 19.26 -15.49 -6.16
N LYS A 496 19.72 -16.24 -7.15
CA LYS A 496 20.62 -17.39 -6.97
C LYS A 496 22.08 -17.02 -7.25
N THR A 497 22.33 -15.83 -7.78
CA THR A 497 23.71 -15.38 -8.10
C THR A 497 24.52 -15.13 -6.84
N GLY A 498 23.88 -14.75 -5.73
CA GLY A 498 24.55 -14.28 -4.52
C GLY A 498 25.29 -12.96 -4.78
N SER A 499 24.62 -12.03 -5.41
CA SER A 499 25.13 -10.76 -5.91
C SER A 499 24.24 -9.59 -5.48
N LYS A 500 24.50 -8.40 -6.00
CA LYS A 500 23.59 -7.24 -5.87
C LYS A 500 23.10 -6.77 -7.24
N LEU A 501 23.05 -7.71 -8.19
CA LEU A 501 22.66 -7.42 -9.58
C LEU A 501 21.18 -7.13 -9.76
N ASP A 502 20.31 -7.52 -8.82
CA ASP A 502 18.88 -7.31 -8.97
C ASP A 502 18.47 -5.82 -8.94
N TRP A 503 19.36 -4.93 -8.52
CA TRP A 503 19.18 -3.51 -8.78
C TRP A 503 19.09 -3.17 -10.27
N TYR A 504 19.71 -3.98 -11.11
CA TYR A 504 19.74 -3.83 -12.56
C TYR A 504 18.73 -4.74 -13.28
N LEU A 505 17.84 -5.40 -12.54
CA LEU A 505 16.80 -6.26 -13.11
C LEU A 505 15.53 -5.44 -13.41
N ASP A 506 15.14 -5.36 -14.71
CA ASP A 506 13.83 -4.82 -15.13
C ASP A 506 12.83 -5.99 -15.27
N MET A 507 11.85 -6.04 -14.38
CA MET A 507 10.79 -7.03 -14.40
C MET A 507 9.48 -6.39 -14.83
N ARG A 508 8.82 -7.00 -15.83
CA ARG A 508 7.50 -6.54 -16.31
C ARG A 508 6.56 -7.72 -16.46
N SER A 509 5.28 -7.49 -16.18
CA SER A 509 4.23 -8.49 -16.36
C SER A 509 3.06 -7.92 -17.17
N SER A 510 2.34 -8.81 -17.87
CA SER A 510 1.12 -8.46 -18.58
C SER A 510 0.16 -9.63 -18.65
N VAL A 511 -1.13 -9.32 -18.66
CA VAL A 511 -2.23 -10.30 -18.78
C VAL A 511 -3.07 -9.94 -20.00
N SER A 512 -3.40 -10.92 -20.84
CA SER A 512 -4.30 -10.74 -21.98
C SER A 512 -5.74 -10.50 -21.54
N ALA A 513 -6.58 -9.99 -22.45
CA ALA A 513 -8.02 -10.07 -22.27
C ALA A 513 -8.49 -11.55 -22.08
N PRO A 514 -9.56 -11.79 -21.30
CA PRO A 514 -10.07 -13.13 -21.06
C PRO A 514 -10.63 -13.80 -22.31
N VAL A 515 -10.38 -15.11 -22.44
CA VAL A 515 -11.06 -15.99 -23.37
C VAL A 515 -12.09 -16.80 -22.59
N GLN A 516 -13.38 -16.61 -22.89
CA GLN A 516 -14.47 -17.35 -22.27
C GLN A 516 -14.52 -18.78 -22.81
N ASN A 517 -14.44 -19.77 -21.93
CA ASN A 517 -14.54 -21.19 -22.29
C ASN A 517 -15.99 -21.68 -22.26
N ALA A 518 -16.26 -22.81 -22.92
CA ALA A 518 -17.61 -23.39 -23.04
C ALA A 518 -18.18 -23.90 -21.70
N ASP A 519 -17.32 -24.22 -20.74
CA ASP A 519 -17.65 -24.66 -19.39
C ASP A 519 -17.86 -23.54 -18.38
N GLY A 520 -17.74 -22.28 -18.83
CA GLY A 520 -17.92 -21.10 -18.01
C GLY A 520 -16.65 -20.58 -17.33
N THR A 521 -15.51 -21.28 -17.47
CA THR A 521 -14.21 -20.81 -17.01
C THR A 521 -13.68 -19.69 -17.93
N LYS A 522 -12.67 -18.93 -17.46
CA LYS A 522 -11.97 -17.95 -18.28
C LYS A 522 -10.48 -18.30 -18.36
N SER A 523 -9.89 -18.15 -19.54
CA SER A 523 -8.44 -18.34 -19.75
C SER A 523 -7.78 -17.04 -20.13
N TYR A 524 -6.58 -16.82 -19.58
CA TYR A 524 -5.75 -15.64 -19.80
C TYR A 524 -4.34 -16.07 -20.21
N ASN A 525 -3.70 -15.35 -21.12
CA ASN A 525 -2.27 -15.50 -21.34
C ASN A 525 -1.53 -14.51 -20.46
N VAL A 526 -0.59 -14.99 -19.68
CA VAL A 526 0.31 -14.19 -18.85
C VAL A 526 1.67 -14.18 -19.50
N THR A 527 2.30 -13.02 -19.52
CA THR A 527 3.69 -12.86 -19.96
C THR A 527 4.45 -12.12 -18.87
N VAL A 528 5.58 -12.67 -18.43
CA VAL A 528 6.54 -12.00 -17.55
C VAL A 528 7.88 -11.91 -18.25
N THR A 529 8.53 -10.78 -18.16
CA THR A 529 9.90 -10.58 -18.69
C THR A 529 10.83 -10.14 -17.59
N LEU A 530 12.02 -10.71 -17.57
CA LEU A 530 13.14 -10.35 -16.71
C LEU A 530 14.28 -9.88 -17.62
N HIS A 531 14.59 -8.60 -17.60
CA HIS A 531 15.64 -8.02 -18.42
C HIS A 531 16.85 -7.60 -17.58
N ASN A 532 18.01 -8.18 -17.87
CA ASN A 532 19.28 -7.75 -17.29
C ASN A 532 19.75 -6.48 -17.99
N THR A 533 19.62 -5.34 -17.34
CA THR A 533 19.94 -4.02 -17.90
C THR A 533 21.44 -3.71 -17.90
N THR A 534 22.31 -4.56 -17.33
CA THR A 534 23.76 -4.38 -17.37
C THR A 534 24.30 -4.66 -18.76
N THR A 535 25.43 -4.08 -19.11
CA THR A 535 26.24 -4.47 -20.27
C THR A 535 27.40 -5.35 -19.84
N LEU A 536 27.99 -6.09 -20.79
CA LEU A 536 29.18 -6.89 -20.48
C LEU A 536 30.35 -5.99 -20.03
N GLU A 537 30.53 -4.82 -20.63
CA GLU A 537 31.56 -3.84 -20.23
C GLU A 537 31.39 -3.38 -18.78
N GLN A 538 30.14 -3.09 -18.37
CA GLN A 538 29.85 -2.75 -16.97
C GLN A 538 30.21 -3.89 -16.03
N MET A 539 29.87 -5.13 -16.39
CA MET A 539 30.13 -6.31 -15.57
C MET A 539 31.61 -6.63 -15.45
N GLU A 540 32.42 -6.40 -16.50
CA GLU A 540 33.83 -6.69 -16.53
C GLU A 540 34.69 -5.58 -15.89
N ASP A 541 34.36 -4.32 -16.13
CA ASP A 541 35.26 -3.19 -15.88
C ASP A 541 34.71 -2.11 -14.93
N GLU A 542 33.40 -1.99 -14.76
CA GLU A 542 32.83 -0.84 -14.04
C GLU A 542 32.22 -1.20 -12.68
N LEU A 543 31.51 -2.35 -12.57
CA LEU A 543 30.82 -2.74 -11.36
C LEU A 543 31.77 -3.42 -10.37
N PRO A 544 31.69 -3.08 -9.07
CA PRO A 544 32.49 -3.77 -8.04
C PRO A 544 32.14 -5.26 -7.97
N SER A 545 33.12 -6.09 -7.61
CA SER A 545 32.93 -7.54 -7.44
C SER A 545 31.87 -7.89 -6.39
N TYR A 546 31.60 -6.99 -5.46
CA TYR A 546 30.51 -7.17 -4.48
C TYR A 546 29.12 -7.06 -5.13
N ILE A 547 29.00 -6.27 -6.21
CA ILE A 547 27.77 -6.18 -7.01
C ILE A 547 27.67 -7.36 -7.97
N THR A 548 28.76 -7.68 -8.70
CA THR A 548 28.74 -8.73 -9.74
C THR A 548 28.79 -10.16 -9.21
N GLY A 549 29.12 -10.34 -7.92
CA GLY A 549 29.35 -11.63 -7.30
C GLY A 549 30.83 -12.01 -7.31
N LEU A 550 31.20 -13.07 -6.57
CA LEU A 550 32.60 -13.45 -6.34
C LEU A 550 33.28 -14.13 -7.55
N THR A 551 32.51 -14.74 -8.43
CA THR A 551 33.01 -15.51 -9.59
C THR A 551 32.14 -15.29 -10.83
N PRO A 552 31.96 -14.03 -11.28
CA PRO A 552 31.01 -13.73 -12.36
C PRO A 552 31.41 -14.41 -13.69
N GLU A 553 32.70 -14.64 -13.95
CA GLU A 553 33.19 -15.28 -15.18
C GLU A 553 32.70 -16.73 -15.30
N VAL A 554 32.53 -17.44 -14.17
CA VAL A 554 32.06 -18.84 -14.15
C VAL A 554 30.64 -18.94 -14.70
N HIS A 555 29.83 -17.89 -14.53
CA HIS A 555 28.44 -17.82 -14.96
C HIS A 555 28.26 -16.87 -16.15
N HIS A 556 29.31 -16.58 -16.90
CA HIS A 556 29.26 -15.66 -18.05
C HIS A 556 28.66 -14.28 -17.71
N TYR A 557 28.93 -13.79 -16.50
CA TYR A 557 28.41 -12.52 -15.97
C TYR A 557 26.87 -12.46 -15.93
N SER A 558 26.18 -13.61 -15.92
CA SER A 558 24.72 -13.67 -15.90
C SER A 558 24.13 -13.38 -14.53
N MET A 559 22.92 -12.87 -14.52
CA MET A 559 22.01 -13.01 -13.38
C MET A 559 21.46 -14.43 -13.38
N ILE A 560 21.60 -15.15 -12.26
CA ILE A 560 21.00 -16.46 -12.08
C ILE A 560 19.76 -16.26 -11.20
N THR A 561 18.59 -16.36 -11.81
CA THR A 561 17.32 -16.04 -11.15
C THR A 561 16.45 -17.29 -11.09
N SER A 562 16.12 -17.76 -9.87
CA SER A 562 15.08 -18.75 -9.68
C SER A 562 13.70 -18.09 -9.80
N TYR A 563 12.73 -18.84 -10.33
CA TYR A 563 11.36 -18.36 -10.52
C TYR A 563 10.35 -19.39 -10.01
N LEU A 564 9.18 -18.87 -9.64
CA LEU A 564 8.02 -19.63 -9.25
C LEU A 564 6.77 -18.95 -9.82
N ALA A 565 6.13 -19.56 -10.81
CA ALA A 565 4.82 -19.16 -11.30
C ALA A 565 3.75 -19.99 -10.60
N MET A 566 2.76 -19.35 -9.97
CA MET A 566 1.72 -19.98 -9.16
C MET A 566 0.34 -19.70 -9.74
N ALA A 567 -0.46 -20.75 -9.91
CA ALA A 567 -1.85 -20.61 -10.29
C ALA A 567 -2.66 -19.89 -9.20
N PRO A 568 -3.72 -19.15 -9.56
CA PRO A 568 -4.68 -18.64 -8.58
C PRO A 568 -5.45 -19.78 -7.92
N ALA A 569 -6.03 -19.53 -6.75
CA ALA A 569 -6.85 -20.49 -6.02
C ALA A 569 -7.95 -21.12 -6.91
N GLY A 570 -7.98 -22.44 -6.97
CA GLY A 570 -8.90 -23.20 -7.81
C GLY A 570 -8.69 -23.07 -9.33
N GLY A 571 -7.66 -22.33 -9.77
CA GLY A 571 -7.25 -22.20 -11.16
C GLY A 571 -6.13 -23.17 -11.53
N THR A 572 -5.67 -23.12 -12.78
CA THR A 572 -4.59 -23.98 -13.29
C THR A 572 -3.64 -23.17 -14.19
N ILE A 573 -2.38 -23.61 -14.27
CA ILE A 573 -1.41 -23.15 -15.25
C ILE A 573 -1.23 -24.20 -16.33
N SER A 574 -1.16 -23.79 -17.59
CA SER A 574 -0.88 -24.65 -18.74
C SER A 574 -0.06 -23.90 -19.79
N ASN A 575 0.48 -24.65 -20.76
CA ASN A 575 1.31 -24.09 -21.84
C ASN A 575 2.47 -23.22 -21.34
N PHE A 576 3.07 -23.59 -20.21
CA PHE A 576 4.20 -22.86 -19.65
C PHE A 576 5.41 -22.97 -20.59
N GLN A 577 6.02 -21.84 -20.89
CA GLN A 577 7.20 -21.75 -21.77
C GLN A 577 8.17 -20.70 -21.22
N VAL A 578 9.43 -21.04 -21.22
CA VAL A 578 10.54 -20.14 -20.86
C VAL A 578 11.44 -19.97 -22.05
N SER A 579 11.84 -18.72 -22.33
CA SER A 579 12.89 -18.36 -23.27
C SER A 579 13.93 -17.52 -22.54
N ALA A 580 15.11 -18.07 -22.32
CA ALA A 580 16.25 -17.42 -21.64
C ALA A 580 17.56 -17.92 -22.26
N ASP A 581 18.69 -17.38 -21.83
CA ASP A 581 20.00 -17.84 -22.29
C ASP A 581 20.27 -19.29 -21.87
N GLU A 582 19.93 -19.62 -20.61
CA GLU A 582 19.94 -20.98 -20.09
C GLU A 582 18.70 -21.20 -19.21
N VAL A 583 18.08 -22.38 -19.32
CA VAL A 583 16.93 -22.80 -18.49
C VAL A 583 17.34 -24.06 -17.74
N ASN A 584 17.12 -24.09 -16.43
CA ASN A 584 17.60 -25.15 -15.56
C ASN A 584 16.52 -25.58 -14.55
N ALA A 585 16.52 -26.85 -14.19
CA ALA A 585 15.67 -27.47 -13.15
C ALA A 585 14.17 -27.19 -13.27
N GLU A 586 13.67 -26.86 -14.48
CA GLU A 586 12.25 -26.58 -14.71
C GLU A 586 11.37 -27.78 -14.37
N GLY A 587 10.30 -27.53 -13.63
CA GLY A 587 9.33 -28.58 -13.27
C GLY A 587 8.00 -28.05 -12.74
N GLU A 588 7.03 -28.94 -12.71
CA GLU A 588 5.72 -28.74 -12.10
C GLU A 588 5.70 -29.31 -10.69
N ALA A 589 4.96 -28.64 -9.78
CA ALA A 589 4.71 -29.09 -8.43
C ALA A 589 3.37 -28.54 -7.92
N THR A 590 3.05 -28.82 -6.67
CA THR A 590 1.95 -28.18 -5.93
C THR A 590 2.55 -27.47 -4.72
N LEU A 591 2.08 -26.26 -4.44
CA LEU A 591 2.46 -25.51 -3.25
C LEU A 591 1.23 -24.80 -2.69
N TYR A 592 0.94 -25.00 -1.40
CA TYR A 592 -0.23 -24.43 -0.71
C TYR A 592 -1.56 -24.76 -1.43
N GLY A 593 -1.64 -25.95 -2.06
CA GLY A 593 -2.81 -26.39 -2.80
C GLY A 593 -2.99 -25.79 -4.20
N ASN A 594 -2.04 -24.99 -4.68
CA ASN A 594 -2.04 -24.39 -6.02
C ASN A 594 -1.02 -25.08 -6.94
N ASP A 595 -1.34 -25.19 -8.24
CA ASP A 595 -0.38 -25.63 -9.25
C ASP A 595 0.75 -24.62 -9.39
N VAL A 596 1.98 -25.09 -9.45
CA VAL A 596 3.16 -24.23 -9.64
C VAL A 596 4.09 -24.76 -10.71
N TRP A 597 4.75 -23.83 -11.41
CA TRP A 597 5.91 -24.06 -12.25
C TRP A 597 7.11 -23.34 -11.67
N ALA A 598 8.21 -24.04 -11.43
CA ALA A 598 9.39 -23.48 -10.82
C ALA A 598 10.67 -23.98 -11.49
N GLY A 599 11.77 -23.24 -11.33
CA GLY A 599 13.07 -23.53 -11.86
C GLY A 599 13.99 -22.33 -11.73
N PHE A 600 15.08 -22.29 -12.50
CA PHE A 600 15.92 -21.11 -12.57
C PHE A 600 16.48 -20.89 -13.98
N VAL A 601 16.81 -19.64 -14.29
CA VAL A 601 17.35 -19.19 -15.57
C VAL A 601 18.63 -18.40 -15.37
N ASN A 602 19.49 -18.44 -16.41
CA ASN A 602 20.60 -17.49 -16.54
C ASN A 602 20.19 -16.41 -17.55
N ILE A 603 20.44 -15.16 -17.21
CA ILE A 603 20.13 -13.98 -18.04
C ILE A 603 21.43 -13.20 -18.23
N TYR A 604 22.02 -13.31 -19.43
CA TYR A 604 23.26 -12.63 -19.75
C TYR A 604 23.09 -11.11 -19.82
N PRO A 605 24.17 -10.33 -19.70
CA PRO A 605 24.10 -8.88 -19.84
C PRO A 605 23.36 -8.44 -21.10
N SER A 606 22.44 -7.48 -20.96
CA SER A 606 21.56 -6.94 -21.99
C SER A 606 20.53 -7.91 -22.59
N ASN A 607 20.41 -9.12 -22.04
CA ASN A 607 19.44 -10.12 -22.50
C ASN A 607 18.18 -10.14 -21.63
N THR A 608 17.17 -10.86 -22.11
CA THR A 608 15.85 -10.95 -21.48
C THR A 608 15.41 -12.40 -21.39
N ALA A 609 15.02 -12.85 -20.20
CA ALA A 609 14.22 -14.05 -20.05
C ALA A 609 12.73 -13.70 -20.18
N THR A 610 11.98 -14.52 -20.92
CA THR A 610 10.55 -14.36 -21.12
C THR A 610 9.83 -15.63 -20.72
N PHE A 611 8.83 -15.47 -19.86
CA PHE A 611 7.93 -16.51 -19.38
C PHE A 611 6.55 -16.27 -19.94
N THR A 612 5.95 -17.27 -20.57
CA THR A 612 4.59 -17.20 -21.09
C THR A 612 3.81 -18.43 -20.65
N TYR A 613 2.61 -18.23 -20.16
CA TYR A 613 1.75 -19.33 -19.73
C TYR A 613 0.27 -18.94 -19.80
N THR A 614 -0.57 -19.95 -19.84
CA THR A 614 -2.03 -19.80 -19.83
C THR A 614 -2.55 -20.09 -18.42
N VAL A 615 -3.24 -19.14 -17.82
CA VAL A 615 -3.96 -19.30 -16.55
C VAL A 615 -5.44 -19.50 -16.86
N THR A 616 -6.03 -20.57 -16.33
CA THR A 616 -7.48 -20.79 -16.38
C THR A 616 -8.05 -20.61 -14.98
N VAL A 617 -9.03 -19.72 -14.84
CA VAL A 617 -9.71 -19.42 -13.57
C VAL A 617 -11.10 -20.05 -13.52
N PRO A 618 -11.63 -20.38 -12.33
CA PRO A 618 -12.97 -20.93 -12.17
C PRO A 618 -14.07 -20.07 -12.80
N ALA A 619 -15.22 -20.69 -13.07
CA ALA A 619 -16.41 -19.96 -13.48
C ALA A 619 -16.96 -19.11 -12.33
N GLY A 620 -17.48 -17.91 -12.66
CA GLY A 620 -18.14 -17.04 -11.68
C GLY A 620 -17.20 -16.12 -10.89
N THR A 621 -15.96 -15.92 -11.35
CA THR A 621 -15.05 -14.91 -10.75
C THR A 621 -15.69 -13.52 -10.79
N GLN A 622 -15.46 -12.73 -9.73
CA GLN A 622 -15.99 -11.36 -9.59
C GLN A 622 -15.11 -10.34 -10.31
N THR A 623 -13.80 -10.61 -10.38
CA THR A 623 -12.82 -9.77 -11.09
C THR A 623 -12.15 -10.56 -12.22
N ASP A 624 -11.48 -9.87 -13.10
CA ASP A 624 -10.54 -10.47 -14.04
C ASP A 624 -9.24 -10.87 -13.31
N LEU A 625 -8.43 -11.74 -13.95
CA LEU A 625 -7.18 -12.21 -13.39
C LEU A 625 -6.20 -11.05 -13.18
N ALA A 626 -5.66 -10.94 -11.96
CA ALA A 626 -4.52 -10.08 -11.64
C ALA A 626 -3.23 -10.90 -11.58
N VAL A 627 -2.08 -10.21 -11.71
CA VAL A 627 -0.75 -10.80 -11.48
C VAL A 627 -0.10 -10.08 -10.31
N TRP A 628 0.39 -10.85 -9.35
CA TRP A 628 1.29 -10.37 -8.32
C TRP A 628 2.73 -10.76 -8.67
N THR A 629 3.69 -9.86 -8.43
CA THR A 629 5.10 -10.14 -8.67
C THR A 629 5.94 -9.67 -7.49
N THR A 630 7.06 -10.37 -7.23
CA THR A 630 8.03 -9.95 -6.21
C THR A 630 8.44 -8.48 -6.42
N PRO A 631 8.42 -7.63 -5.38
CA PRO A 631 8.80 -6.22 -5.50
C PRO A 631 10.30 -6.05 -5.78
N THR A 632 10.63 -5.29 -6.82
CA THR A 632 12.01 -4.95 -7.20
C THR A 632 12.51 -3.68 -6.53
N GLY A 633 13.82 -3.46 -6.48
CA GLY A 633 14.45 -2.29 -5.85
C GLY A 633 14.13 -0.96 -6.54
N ARG A 634 13.77 -0.98 -7.83
CA ARG A 634 13.36 0.18 -8.61
C ARG A 634 12.39 -0.20 -9.72
N SER A 635 11.60 0.79 -10.17
CA SER A 635 10.80 0.66 -11.39
C SER A 635 11.62 1.13 -12.59
N PHE A 636 11.49 0.46 -13.72
CA PHE A 636 12.02 0.89 -15.01
C PHE A 636 10.85 1.46 -15.83
N GLU A 637 10.99 2.69 -16.32
CA GLU A 637 10.02 3.37 -17.18
C GLU A 637 10.04 2.85 -18.63
#